data_6adb96aef0da44a976565bfdf2513702
#
_entry.id   6adb96aef0da44a976565bfdf2513702
#
_cell.length_a   1.000
_cell.length_b   1.000
_cell.length_c   1.000
_cell.angle_alpha   90.00
_cell.angle_beta   90.00
_cell.angle_gamma   90.00
#
_symmetry.space_group_name_H-M   'P 1'
#
loop_
_entity.id
_entity.type
_entity.pdbx_description
1 polymer ?
#
loop_
_entity_poly.entity_id
_entity_poly.type
_entity_poly.pdbx_seq_one_letter_code
_entity_poly.pdbx_strand_id
1 'polypeptide(L)' 'MASNEITICGKVYSVKQVSSSVPMEEVAALVDAKMKELSGVKSKTSMVDVAVLTALNLGHELIEL' A
#
# COMPACT_ATOMS: atom_id res chain seq x y z
N MET A 1 0.48 -5.25 22.40
CA MET A 1 0.40 -5.24 21.66
C MET A 1 1.12 -5.03 20.67
N ALA A 2 1.12 -5.60 19.94
CA ALA A 2 2.10 -5.60 18.97
C ALA A 2 1.77 -4.72 17.82
N SER A 3 2.75 -4.07 17.31
CA SER A 3 2.63 -3.42 16.03
C SER A 3 3.39 -4.26 15.02
N ASN A 4 2.94 -4.21 13.79
CA ASN A 4 3.61 -4.88 12.69
C ASN A 4 4.49 -3.89 11.96
N GLU A 5 5.67 -4.35 11.57
CA GLU A 5 6.51 -3.54 10.70
C GLU A 5 6.36 -4.04 9.28
N ILE A 6 6.04 -3.13 8.39
CA ILE A 6 5.88 -3.46 6.97
C ILE A 6 6.82 -2.60 6.16
N THR A 7 7.18 -3.09 4.99
CA THR A 7 8.06 -2.35 4.08
C THR A 7 7.31 -2.06 2.81
N ILE A 8 7.21 -0.79 2.45
CA ILE A 8 6.56 -0.36 1.23
C ILE A 8 7.49 0.57 0.49
N CYS A 9 7.85 0.19 -0.73
CA CYS A 9 8.74 0.96 -1.58
C CYS A 9 10.05 1.27 -0.88
N GLY A 10 10.56 0.28 -0.15
CA GLY A 10 11.86 0.40 0.49
C GLY A 10 11.85 1.12 1.82
N LYS A 11 10.71 1.55 2.29
CA LYS A 11 10.63 2.28 3.55
C LYS A 11 9.83 1.47 4.56
N VAL A 12 10.31 1.42 5.79
CA VAL A 12 9.69 0.65 6.85
C VAL A 12 8.68 1.51 7.61
N TYR A 13 7.52 0.95 7.83
CA TYR A 13 6.47 1.61 8.60
C TYR A 13 6.01 0.70 9.72
N SER A 14 5.72 1.29 10.87
CA SER A 14 5.12 0.56 11.99
C SER A 14 3.63 0.80 11.95
N VAL A 15 2.85 -0.27 11.83
CA VAL A 15 1.41 -0.14 11.79
C VAL A 15 0.81 -0.91 12.93
N LYS A 16 -0.30 -0.42 13.44
CA LYS A 16 -0.99 -1.08 14.51
C LYS A 16 -1.65 -2.33 13.98
N GLN A 17 -1.51 -3.41 14.72
CA GLN A 17 -2.13 -4.66 14.30
C GLN A 17 -3.63 -4.59 14.54
N VAL A 18 -4.40 -4.96 13.51
CA VAL A 18 -5.83 -5.02 13.64
C VAL A 18 -6.26 -6.47 13.62
N SER A 19 -7.36 -6.73 14.28
CA SER A 19 -7.92 -8.06 14.35
C SER A 19 -8.49 -8.40 12.97
N SER A 20 -7.80 -9.29 12.26
CA SER A 20 -8.18 -9.63 10.91
C SER A 20 -7.61 -10.99 10.57
N SER A 21 -8.31 -11.70 9.69
CA SER A 21 -7.80 -12.97 9.20
C SER A 21 -6.74 -12.78 8.12
N VAL A 22 -6.54 -11.55 7.66
CA VAL A 22 -5.57 -11.28 6.61
C VAL A 22 -4.30 -10.73 7.26
N PRO A 23 -3.15 -11.36 7.05
CA PRO A 23 -1.90 -10.86 7.60
C PRO A 23 -1.55 -9.50 7.02
N MET A 24 -0.97 -8.64 7.86
CA MET A 24 -0.61 -7.30 7.42
C MET A 24 0.48 -7.36 6.34
N GLU A 25 1.34 -8.38 6.37
CA GLU A 25 2.34 -8.52 5.34
C GLU A 25 1.72 -8.72 3.96
N GLU A 26 0.61 -9.42 3.90
CA GLU A 26 -0.07 -9.64 2.64
C GLU A 26 -0.67 -8.35 2.13
N VAL A 27 -1.25 -7.56 3.03
CA VAL A 27 -1.79 -6.26 2.66
C VAL A 27 -0.68 -5.35 2.17
N ALA A 28 0.44 -5.34 2.89
CA ALA A 28 1.57 -4.50 2.52
C ALA A 28 2.13 -4.88 1.15
N ALA A 29 2.18 -6.18 0.85
CA ALA A 29 2.66 -6.63 -0.45
C ALA A 29 1.76 -6.15 -1.57
N LEU A 30 0.45 -6.15 -1.35
CA LEU A 30 -0.49 -5.66 -2.33
C LEU A 30 -0.30 -4.18 -2.59
N VAL A 31 -0.19 -3.40 -1.51
CA VAL A 31 -0.01 -1.96 -1.63
C VAL A 31 1.32 -1.65 -2.31
N ASP A 32 2.39 -2.35 -1.92
CA ASP A 32 3.70 -2.15 -2.51
C ASP A 32 3.67 -2.42 -4.00
N ALA A 33 3.04 -3.51 -4.41
CA ALA A 33 2.96 -3.86 -5.83
C ALA A 33 2.17 -2.81 -6.60
N LYS A 34 1.08 -2.32 -6.04
CA LYS A 34 0.29 -1.28 -6.70
C LYS A 34 1.08 0.01 -6.85
N MET A 35 1.81 0.39 -5.81
CA MET A 35 2.58 1.62 -5.86
C MET A 35 3.68 1.54 -6.89
N LYS A 36 4.35 0.38 -6.97
CA LYS A 36 5.40 0.20 -7.97
C LYS A 36 4.83 0.24 -9.37
N GLU A 37 3.68 -0.36 -9.57
CA GLU A 37 3.02 -0.35 -10.86
C GLU A 37 2.67 1.06 -11.29
N LEU A 38 2.11 1.85 -10.39
CA LEU A 38 1.67 3.20 -10.73
C LEU A 38 2.83 4.17 -10.85
N SER A 39 3.91 3.96 -10.09
CA SER A 39 5.05 4.85 -10.18
C SER A 39 5.79 4.68 -11.50
N GLY A 40 5.65 3.53 -12.16
CA GLY A 40 6.27 3.30 -13.44
C GLY A 40 5.60 4.02 -14.59
N VAL A 41 4.41 4.57 -14.37
CA VAL A 41 3.66 5.22 -15.43
C VAL A 41 4.24 6.60 -15.74
N LYS A 42 4.68 7.32 -14.71
CA LYS A 42 5.26 8.63 -14.89
C LYS A 42 6.56 8.74 -14.12
N SER A 43 7.60 9.16 -14.80
CA SER A 43 8.92 9.19 -14.21
C SER A 43 9.09 10.29 -13.18
N LYS A 44 8.25 11.30 -13.18
CA LYS A 44 8.40 12.43 -12.27
C LYS A 44 7.31 12.52 -11.23
N THR A 45 6.61 11.44 -11.01
CA THR A 45 5.55 11.43 -10.01
C THR A 45 6.16 11.34 -8.62
N SER A 46 5.74 12.22 -7.72
CA SER A 46 6.22 12.18 -6.36
C SER A 46 5.64 10.98 -5.62
N MET A 47 6.31 10.59 -4.53
CA MET A 47 5.84 9.45 -3.75
C MET A 47 4.45 9.73 -3.16
N VAL A 48 4.18 10.97 -2.79
CA VAL A 48 2.87 11.33 -2.26
C VAL A 48 1.81 11.13 -3.34
N ASP A 49 2.11 11.57 -4.56
CA ASP A 49 1.17 11.40 -5.65
C ASP A 49 0.92 9.92 -5.94
N VAL A 50 1.97 9.13 -5.91
CA VAL A 50 1.83 7.70 -6.13
C VAL A 50 0.94 7.09 -5.05
N ALA A 51 1.12 7.51 -3.81
CA ALA A 51 0.29 6.99 -2.72
C ALA A 51 -1.17 7.36 -2.90
N VAL A 52 -1.44 8.59 -3.34
CA VAL A 52 -2.83 9.02 -3.57
C VAL A 52 -3.45 8.23 -4.71
N LEU A 53 -2.71 8.06 -5.80
CA LEU A 53 -3.21 7.29 -6.93
C LEU A 53 -3.45 5.84 -6.54
N THR A 54 -2.57 5.28 -5.72
CA THR A 54 -2.74 3.93 -5.24
C THR A 54 -4.01 3.81 -4.41
N ALA A 55 -4.23 4.77 -3.52
CA ALA A 55 -5.43 4.75 -2.68
C ALA A 55 -6.69 4.82 -3.54
N LEU A 56 -6.69 5.67 -4.56
CA LEU A 56 -7.84 5.78 -5.45
C LEU A 56 -8.06 4.47 -6.20
N ASN A 57 -6.99 3.85 -6.67
CA ASN A 57 -7.10 2.61 -7.41
C ASN A 57 -7.67 1.50 -6.54
N LEU A 58 -7.16 1.37 -5.31
CA LEU A 58 -7.64 0.34 -4.40
C LEU A 58 -9.06 0.63 -3.94
N GLY A 59 -9.38 1.89 -3.72
CA GLY A 59 -10.75 2.26 -3.36
C GLY A 59 -11.71 1.93 -4.45
N HIS A 60 -11.33 2.18 -5.70
CA HIS A 60 -12.18 1.85 -6.84
C HIS A 60 -12.42 0.33 -6.90
N GLU A 61 -11.37 -0.45 -6.71
CA GLU A 61 -11.54 -1.90 -6.74
C GLU A 61 -12.44 -2.38 -5.61
N LEU A 62 -12.33 -1.75 -4.46
CA LEU A 62 -13.16 -2.12 -3.32
C LEU A 62 -14.63 -1.87 -3.59
N ILE A 63 -14.94 -0.73 -4.20
CA ILE A 63 -16.33 -0.39 -4.47
C ILE A 63 -16.91 -1.28 -5.58
N GLU A 64 -16.06 -1.74 -6.48
CA GLU A 64 -16.50 -2.57 -7.59
C GLU A 64 -16.69 -4.03 -7.21
N LEU A 65 -16.39 -4.40 -5.99
CA LEU A 65 -16.64 -5.77 -5.56
C LEU A 65 -18.16 -6.12 -5.58
#